data_22df9a4cefb8f983d15c9eebb24a6e16
#
_entry.id   22df9a4cefb8f983d15c9eebb24a6e16
#
_cell.length_a   1.000
_cell.length_b   1.000
_cell.length_c   1.000
_cell.angle_alpha   90.00
_cell.angle_beta   90.00
_cell.angle_gamma   90.00
#
_symmetry.space_group_name_H-M   'P 1'
#
loop_
_entity.id
_entity.type
_entity.pdbx_description
1 polymer ?
#
loop_
_entity_poly.entity_id
_entity_poly.type
_entity_poly.pdbx_seq_one_letter_code
_entity_poly.pdbx_strand_id
1 'polypeptide(L)'
;ESQGAGYLAQIDERYVSDAYNSLSIEGYRVTDELIERVARGDWNPDGDAEHDKTRDALAARGYYQAFQSVKESIGKVLAKDNAGLVVKRDHHDWYAELFGPSVAAGIVEASQIAGYRRGPIFIRNSMHTPLPSEALLDSLEALWDMLEAESEACVRAVLGHHLFVFIHPYHDGNGRIGRFLMNTLLASGGYPWTVIRMSRRDAYMKALEAASVKGQITPLAEFIAQEMREGFPER
;
A
#
# COMPACT_ATOMS: atom_id res chain seq x y z
N GLU A 1 -4.25 10.77 -27.06
CA GLU A 1 -4.49 10.23 -25.71
C GLU A 1 -3.95 11.20 -24.68
N SER A 2 -4.73 11.52 -23.63
CA SER A 2 -4.24 12.42 -22.60
C SER A 2 -3.05 11.77 -21.88
N GLN A 3 -2.08 12.58 -21.46
CA GLN A 3 -0.89 12.11 -20.72
C GLN A 3 -1.25 11.25 -19.50
N GLY A 4 -2.41 11.51 -18.89
CA GLY A 4 -2.96 10.73 -17.78
C GLY A 4 -3.44 9.32 -18.16
N ALA A 5 -4.05 9.14 -19.35
CA ALA A 5 -4.50 7.82 -19.78
C ALA A 5 -3.32 6.88 -20.06
N GLY A 6 -2.22 7.40 -20.63
CA GLY A 6 -0.98 6.64 -20.82
C GLY A 6 -0.33 6.22 -19.49
N TYR A 7 -0.36 7.09 -18.49
CA TYR A 7 0.14 6.78 -17.15
C TYR A 7 -0.67 5.66 -16.48
N LEU A 8 -2.01 5.73 -16.53
CA LEU A 8 -2.86 4.69 -15.94
C LEU A 8 -2.71 3.34 -16.64
N ALA A 9 -2.51 3.31 -17.97
CA ALA A 9 -2.22 2.08 -18.69
C ALA A 9 -0.89 1.43 -18.25
N GLN A 10 0.15 2.24 -18.00
CA GLN A 10 1.41 1.74 -17.45
C GLN A 10 1.26 1.14 -16.05
N ILE A 11 0.35 1.68 -15.23
CA ILE A 11 0.04 1.10 -13.91
C ILE A 11 -0.61 -0.28 -14.08
N ASP A 12 -1.54 -0.45 -15.01
CA ASP A 12 -2.17 -1.75 -15.29
C ASP A 12 -1.15 -2.83 -15.67
N GLU A 13 -0.15 -2.48 -16.47
CA GLU A 13 0.94 -3.40 -16.81
C GLU A 13 1.77 -3.85 -15.60
N ARG A 14 1.76 -3.10 -14.51
CA ARG A 14 2.49 -3.41 -13.26
C ARG A 14 1.66 -4.22 -12.26
N TYR A 15 0.36 -4.31 -12.44
CA TYR A 15 -0.55 -4.88 -11.45
C TYR A 15 -0.12 -6.27 -10.96
N VAL A 16 0.13 -7.23 -11.86
CA VAL A 16 0.48 -8.61 -11.47
C VAL A 16 1.75 -8.64 -10.65
N SER A 17 2.80 -7.97 -11.12
CA SER A 17 4.08 -7.88 -10.41
C SER A 17 3.93 -7.18 -9.05
N ASP A 18 3.18 -6.08 -8.99
CA ASP A 18 2.95 -5.33 -7.76
C ASP A 18 2.17 -6.16 -6.74
N ALA A 19 1.08 -6.78 -7.15
CA ALA A 19 0.27 -7.63 -6.29
C ALA A 19 1.06 -8.83 -5.74
N TYR A 20 1.82 -9.53 -6.61
CA TYR A 20 2.69 -10.63 -6.21
C TYR A 20 3.68 -10.19 -5.13
N ASN A 21 4.44 -9.13 -5.39
CA ASN A 21 5.47 -8.67 -4.48
C ASN A 21 4.88 -8.13 -3.18
N SER A 22 3.86 -7.28 -3.27
CA SER A 22 3.24 -6.64 -2.11
C SER A 22 2.58 -7.66 -1.17
N LEU A 23 1.88 -8.66 -1.71
CA LEU A 23 1.27 -9.72 -0.92
C LEU A 23 2.32 -10.67 -0.33
N SER A 24 3.35 -11.04 -1.10
CA SER A 24 4.44 -11.91 -0.63
C SER A 24 5.25 -11.28 0.50
N ILE A 25 5.48 -9.96 0.48
CA ILE A 25 6.13 -9.22 1.58
C ILE A 25 5.35 -9.41 2.89
N GLU A 26 4.02 -9.44 2.84
CA GLU A 26 3.13 -9.65 3.99
C GLU A 26 2.94 -11.13 4.37
N GLY A 27 3.56 -12.04 3.61
CA GLY A 27 3.56 -13.47 3.91
C GLY A 27 2.42 -14.28 3.30
N TYR A 28 1.66 -13.70 2.36
CA TYR A 28 0.70 -14.45 1.56
C TYR A 28 1.43 -15.28 0.50
N ARG A 29 0.91 -16.49 0.23
CA ARG A 29 1.43 -17.41 -0.78
C ARG A 29 0.61 -17.29 -2.06
N VAL A 30 0.97 -16.34 -2.89
CA VAL A 30 0.29 -16.05 -4.15
C VAL A 30 1.18 -16.40 -5.35
N THR A 31 0.55 -16.72 -6.48
CA THR A 31 1.23 -16.91 -7.78
C THR A 31 0.66 -15.92 -8.80
N ASP A 32 1.41 -15.67 -9.86
CA ASP A 32 0.95 -14.80 -10.94
C ASP A 32 -0.36 -15.31 -11.55
N GLU A 33 -0.51 -16.64 -11.72
CA GLU A 33 -1.74 -17.26 -12.24
C GLU A 33 -2.95 -17.01 -11.33
N LEU A 34 -2.77 -17.10 -9.99
CA LEU A 34 -3.85 -16.79 -9.05
C LEU A 34 -4.24 -15.31 -9.15
N ILE A 35 -3.27 -14.41 -9.18
CA ILE A 35 -3.49 -12.97 -9.27
C ILE A 35 -4.23 -12.62 -10.57
N GLU A 36 -3.82 -13.20 -11.70
CA GLU A 36 -4.50 -13.02 -13.00
C GLU A 36 -5.91 -13.57 -13.02
N ARG A 37 -6.12 -14.78 -12.48
CA ARG A 37 -7.47 -15.39 -12.39
C ARG A 37 -8.42 -14.53 -11.58
N VAL A 38 -7.96 -14.04 -10.44
CA VAL A 38 -8.72 -13.14 -9.58
C VAL A 38 -9.09 -11.84 -10.30
N ALA A 39 -8.14 -11.24 -11.02
CA ALA A 39 -8.37 -10.01 -11.79
C ALA A 39 -9.38 -10.19 -12.91
N ARG A 40 -9.40 -11.37 -13.57
CA ARG A 40 -10.39 -11.72 -14.59
C ARG A 40 -11.77 -12.10 -14.03
N GLY A 41 -11.90 -12.29 -12.72
CA GLY A 41 -13.14 -12.76 -12.09
C GLY A 41 -13.38 -14.28 -12.21
N ASP A 42 -12.38 -15.05 -12.63
CA ASP A 42 -12.46 -16.49 -12.87
C ASP A 42 -12.23 -17.33 -11.60
N TRP A 43 -12.04 -16.71 -10.46
CA TRP A 43 -11.85 -17.38 -9.18
C TRP A 43 -13.18 -17.52 -8.44
N ASN A 44 -13.49 -18.74 -7.97
CA ASN A 44 -14.68 -19.05 -7.18
C ASN A 44 -14.27 -19.56 -5.78
N PRO A 45 -14.66 -18.87 -4.69
CA PRO A 45 -14.35 -19.29 -3.33
C PRO A 45 -14.90 -20.66 -2.93
N ASP A 46 -16.00 -21.09 -3.53
CA ASP A 46 -16.68 -22.34 -3.18
C ASP A 46 -16.00 -23.61 -3.77
N GLY A 47 -15.03 -23.43 -4.66
CA GLY A 47 -14.36 -24.51 -5.39
C GLY A 47 -13.01 -24.97 -4.82
N ASP A 48 -12.36 -24.18 -3.97
CA ASP A 48 -11.03 -24.46 -3.44
C ASP A 48 -11.09 -24.74 -1.92
N ALA A 49 -11.08 -26.02 -1.57
CA ALA A 49 -11.37 -26.53 -0.22
C ALA A 49 -10.21 -26.42 0.81
N GLU A 50 -9.08 -25.80 0.49
CA GLU A 50 -7.99 -25.58 1.42
C GLU A 50 -8.03 -24.16 2.03
N HIS A 51 -8.17 -24.07 3.34
CA HIS A 51 -8.35 -22.81 4.08
C HIS A 51 -7.23 -21.77 3.82
N ASP A 52 -6.00 -22.21 3.71
CA ASP A 52 -4.86 -21.32 3.42
C ASP A 52 -4.90 -20.79 1.99
N LYS A 53 -5.29 -21.61 1.02
CA LYS A 53 -5.48 -21.18 -0.37
C LYS A 53 -6.64 -20.20 -0.51
N THR A 54 -7.71 -20.40 0.27
CA THR A 54 -8.85 -19.47 0.30
C THR A 54 -8.43 -18.11 0.86
N ARG A 55 -7.65 -18.07 1.96
CA ARG A 55 -7.14 -16.84 2.55
C ARG A 55 -6.25 -16.05 1.58
N ASP A 56 -5.32 -16.74 0.90
CA ASP A 56 -4.40 -16.11 -0.06
C ASP A 56 -5.15 -15.57 -1.28
N ALA A 57 -6.14 -16.31 -1.78
CA ALA A 57 -6.98 -15.88 -2.89
C ALA A 57 -7.90 -14.70 -2.51
N LEU A 58 -8.45 -14.68 -1.30
CA LEU A 58 -9.22 -13.53 -0.79
C LEU A 58 -8.34 -12.30 -0.63
N ALA A 59 -7.09 -12.48 -0.17
CA ALA A 59 -6.13 -11.39 -0.10
C ALA A 59 -5.77 -10.84 -1.49
N ALA A 60 -5.58 -11.72 -2.49
CA ALA A 60 -5.36 -11.32 -3.87
C ALA A 60 -6.57 -10.56 -4.45
N ARG A 61 -7.80 -11.00 -4.17
CA ARG A 61 -9.02 -10.32 -4.59
C ARG A 61 -9.17 -8.94 -3.94
N GLY A 62 -8.95 -8.84 -2.63
CA GLY A 62 -8.97 -7.56 -1.92
C GLY A 62 -7.89 -6.62 -2.44
N TYR A 63 -6.70 -7.13 -2.73
CA TYR A 63 -5.64 -6.34 -3.34
C TYR A 63 -6.04 -5.78 -4.72
N TYR A 64 -6.68 -6.60 -5.56
CA TYR A 64 -7.19 -6.15 -6.85
C TYR A 64 -8.22 -5.03 -6.72
N GLN A 65 -9.19 -5.18 -5.84
CA GLN A 65 -10.23 -4.18 -5.59
C GLN A 65 -9.62 -2.87 -5.08
N ALA A 66 -8.74 -2.95 -4.07
CA ALA A 66 -8.01 -1.79 -3.57
C ALA A 66 -7.15 -1.11 -4.64
N PHE A 67 -6.46 -1.90 -5.49
CA PHE A 67 -5.65 -1.39 -6.58
C PHE A 67 -6.49 -0.58 -7.59
N GLN A 68 -7.72 -1.02 -7.93
CA GLN A 68 -8.61 -0.25 -8.79
C GLN A 68 -9.02 1.09 -8.15
N SER A 69 -9.38 1.09 -6.85
CA SER A 69 -9.67 2.33 -6.11
C SER A 69 -8.47 3.28 -6.04
N VAL A 70 -7.26 2.74 -5.88
CA VAL A 70 -6.02 3.54 -5.93
C VAL A 70 -5.81 4.17 -7.30
N LYS A 71 -6.09 3.44 -8.39
CA LYS A 71 -6.01 4.00 -9.75
C LYS A 71 -6.98 5.17 -9.95
N GLU A 72 -8.19 5.07 -9.42
CA GLU A 72 -9.16 6.18 -9.45
C GLU A 72 -8.60 7.40 -8.71
N SER A 73 -8.00 7.20 -7.55
CA SER A 73 -7.35 8.26 -6.78
C SER A 73 -6.18 8.88 -7.54
N ILE A 74 -5.37 8.08 -8.21
CA ILE A 74 -4.29 8.58 -9.09
C ILE A 74 -4.87 9.39 -10.24
N GLY A 75 -6.01 8.99 -10.80
CA GLY A 75 -6.71 9.76 -11.82
C GLY A 75 -7.04 11.19 -11.35
N LYS A 76 -7.50 11.35 -10.10
CA LYS A 76 -7.74 12.66 -9.46
C LYS A 76 -6.44 13.47 -9.32
N VAL A 77 -5.37 12.83 -8.86
CA VAL A 77 -4.04 13.45 -8.73
C VAL A 77 -3.50 13.94 -10.09
N LEU A 78 -3.65 13.13 -11.14
CA LEU A 78 -3.25 13.49 -12.51
C LEU A 78 -4.12 14.63 -13.08
N ALA A 79 -5.37 14.75 -12.61
CA ALA A 79 -6.25 15.89 -12.91
C ALA A 79 -5.93 17.15 -12.08
N LYS A 80 -4.82 17.13 -11.31
CA LYS A 80 -4.27 18.23 -10.51
C LYS A 80 -4.95 18.45 -9.15
N ASP A 81 -5.69 17.47 -8.63
CA ASP A 81 -6.08 17.50 -7.24
C ASP A 81 -4.84 17.40 -6.34
N ASN A 82 -4.89 18.02 -5.16
CA ASN A 82 -3.80 17.92 -4.19
C ASN A 82 -3.64 16.47 -3.72
N ALA A 83 -2.46 15.88 -3.95
CA ALA A 83 -2.21 14.47 -3.67
C ALA A 83 -2.32 14.14 -2.17
N GLY A 84 -1.93 15.04 -1.28
CA GLY A 84 -2.09 14.88 0.17
C GLY A 84 -3.57 14.79 0.57
N LEU A 85 -4.42 15.66 0.03
CA LEU A 85 -5.87 15.61 0.26
C LEU A 85 -6.52 14.37 -0.34
N VAL A 86 -6.07 13.93 -1.52
CA VAL A 86 -6.59 12.71 -2.16
C VAL A 86 -6.31 11.50 -1.27
N VAL A 87 -5.07 11.31 -0.81
CA VAL A 87 -4.74 10.15 0.04
C VAL A 87 -5.40 10.23 1.42
N LYS A 88 -5.53 11.44 2.02
CA LYS A 88 -6.28 11.65 3.27
C LYS A 88 -7.71 11.14 3.15
N ARG A 89 -8.39 11.45 2.06
CA ARG A 89 -9.79 11.10 1.84
C ARG A 89 -9.96 9.63 1.46
N ASP A 90 -9.14 9.15 0.53
CA ASP A 90 -9.42 7.90 -0.19
C ASP A 90 -8.81 6.65 0.47
N HIS A 91 -7.81 6.77 1.38
CA HIS A 91 -7.14 5.60 1.98
C HIS A 91 -8.06 4.68 2.79
N HIS A 92 -9.17 5.18 3.31
CA HIS A 92 -10.18 4.36 4.00
C HIS A 92 -10.92 3.44 3.03
N ASP A 93 -11.23 3.94 1.83
CA ASP A 93 -11.87 3.14 0.78
C ASP A 93 -10.91 2.04 0.30
N TRP A 94 -9.63 2.36 0.10
CA TRP A 94 -8.62 1.35 -0.23
C TRP A 94 -8.53 0.27 0.84
N TYR A 95 -8.60 0.66 2.11
CA TYR A 95 -8.57 -0.29 3.22
C TYR A 95 -9.83 -1.17 3.27
N ALA A 96 -10.99 -0.60 3.06
CA ALA A 96 -12.25 -1.34 3.00
C ALA A 96 -12.26 -2.36 1.85
N GLU A 97 -11.80 -1.97 0.65
CA GLU A 97 -11.66 -2.86 -0.50
C GLU A 97 -10.63 -3.98 -0.26
N LEU A 98 -9.50 -3.66 0.40
CA LEU A 98 -8.44 -4.61 0.70
C LEU A 98 -8.91 -5.79 1.55
N PHE A 99 -9.85 -5.57 2.45
CA PHE A 99 -10.39 -6.58 3.36
C PHE A 99 -11.82 -7.02 3.05
N GLY A 100 -12.52 -6.33 2.15
CA GLY A 100 -13.91 -6.59 1.79
C GLY A 100 -14.20 -8.06 1.46
N PRO A 101 -13.41 -8.74 0.61
CA PRO A 101 -13.58 -10.17 0.32
C PRO A 101 -13.46 -11.07 1.56
N SER A 102 -12.52 -10.76 2.47
CA SER A 102 -12.32 -11.54 3.70
C SER A 102 -13.46 -11.33 4.70
N VAL A 103 -14.05 -10.14 4.72
CA VAL A 103 -15.26 -9.86 5.53
C VAL A 103 -16.48 -10.58 4.94
N ALA A 104 -16.67 -10.51 3.62
CA ALA A 104 -17.78 -11.20 2.95
C ALA A 104 -17.73 -12.72 3.15
N ALA A 105 -16.51 -13.30 3.24
CA ALA A 105 -16.28 -14.71 3.53
C ALA A 105 -16.35 -15.05 5.03
N GLY A 106 -16.59 -14.08 5.93
CA GLY A 106 -16.66 -14.29 7.38
C GLY A 106 -15.32 -14.63 8.05
N ILE A 107 -14.19 -14.39 7.37
CA ILE A 107 -12.83 -14.63 7.91
C ILE A 107 -12.38 -13.47 8.79
N VAL A 108 -12.79 -12.25 8.43
CA VAL A 108 -12.52 -11.01 9.18
C VAL A 108 -13.86 -10.41 9.60
N GLU A 109 -13.98 -10.02 10.86
CA GLU A 109 -15.16 -9.33 11.35
C GLU A 109 -15.21 -7.89 10.81
N ALA A 110 -16.39 -7.44 10.35
CA ALA A 110 -16.59 -6.08 9.83
C ALA A 110 -16.17 -5.00 10.84
N SER A 111 -16.36 -5.26 12.14
CA SER A 111 -15.93 -4.37 13.23
C SER A 111 -14.42 -4.15 13.31
N GLN A 112 -13.61 -5.10 12.83
CA GLN A 112 -12.15 -5.04 12.84
C GLN A 112 -11.61 -4.09 11.76
N ILE A 113 -12.40 -3.85 10.72
CA ILE A 113 -12.03 -2.95 9.61
C ILE A 113 -12.79 -1.62 9.61
N ALA A 114 -13.67 -1.40 10.58
CA ALA A 114 -14.55 -0.23 10.68
C ALA A 114 -13.84 1.07 11.09
N GLY A 115 -12.53 1.17 10.88
CA GLY A 115 -11.75 2.37 11.21
C GLY A 115 -10.37 2.02 11.76
N TYR A 116 -9.76 2.97 12.45
CA TYR A 116 -8.45 2.79 13.05
C TYR A 116 -8.52 1.87 14.29
N ARG A 117 -7.39 1.21 14.59
CA ARG A 117 -7.26 0.35 15.76
C ARG A 117 -7.55 1.10 17.06
N ARG A 118 -8.14 0.38 18.01
CA ARG A 118 -8.48 0.91 19.35
C ARG A 118 -7.60 0.37 20.47
N GLY A 119 -6.63 -0.47 20.13
CA GLY A 119 -5.74 -1.11 21.10
C GLY A 119 -4.29 -1.08 20.68
N PRO A 120 -3.40 -1.55 21.57
CA PRO A 120 -1.96 -1.67 21.26
C PRO A 120 -1.74 -2.70 20.17
N ILE A 121 -0.67 -2.51 19.39
CA ILE A 121 -0.22 -3.43 18.37
C ILE A 121 1.30 -3.54 18.43
N PHE A 122 1.83 -4.70 18.03
CA PHE A 122 3.25 -4.93 17.92
C PHE A 122 3.60 -5.34 16.49
N ILE A 123 4.66 -4.77 15.94
CA ILE A 123 5.16 -5.12 14.62
C ILE A 123 6.15 -6.27 14.78
N ARG A 124 5.83 -7.39 14.14
CA ARG A 124 6.68 -8.58 14.20
C ARG A 124 8.08 -8.28 13.68
N ASN A 125 9.10 -8.69 14.43
CA ASN A 125 10.53 -8.50 14.11
C ASN A 125 10.96 -7.03 13.98
N SER A 126 10.28 -6.10 14.65
CA SER A 126 10.67 -4.69 14.75
C SER A 126 10.84 -4.27 16.20
N MET A 127 11.78 -3.37 16.46
CA MET A 127 11.95 -2.70 17.76
C MET A 127 11.09 -1.44 17.84
N HIS A 128 10.47 -1.03 16.74
CA HIS A 128 9.53 0.07 16.75
C HIS A 128 8.22 -0.34 17.44
N THR A 129 7.83 0.43 18.44
CA THR A 129 6.52 0.30 19.08
C THR A 129 5.59 1.36 18.50
N PRO A 130 4.53 0.96 17.77
CA PRO A 130 3.57 1.91 17.23
C PRO A 130 2.94 2.78 18.32
N LEU A 131 2.48 3.97 17.92
CA LEU A 131 1.87 4.93 18.83
C LEU A 131 0.67 4.32 19.58
N PRO A 132 0.38 4.77 20.81
CA PRO A 132 -0.85 4.39 21.50
C PRO A 132 -2.09 4.85 20.72
N SER A 133 -3.20 4.14 20.86
CA SER A 133 -4.45 4.41 20.11
C SER A 133 -4.96 5.82 20.28
N GLU A 134 -4.75 6.42 21.45
CA GLU A 134 -5.17 7.77 21.81
C GLU A 134 -4.44 8.85 20.98
N ALA A 135 -3.21 8.56 20.52
CA ALA A 135 -2.41 9.49 19.73
C ALA A 135 -2.63 9.35 18.21
N LEU A 136 -3.41 8.36 17.77
CA LEU A 136 -3.54 8.06 16.34
C LEU A 136 -4.15 9.20 15.55
N LEU A 137 -5.26 9.77 16.02
CA LEU A 137 -5.99 10.80 15.28
C LEU A 137 -5.15 12.07 15.12
N ASP A 138 -4.53 12.55 16.16
CA ASP A 138 -3.68 13.75 16.12
C ASP A 138 -2.45 13.53 15.24
N SER A 139 -1.85 12.33 15.31
CA SER A 139 -0.68 11.98 14.50
C SER A 139 -1.02 11.83 13.02
N LEU A 140 -2.20 11.27 12.70
CA LEU A 140 -2.68 11.18 11.33
C LEU A 140 -3.04 12.57 10.79
N GLU A 141 -3.69 13.43 11.58
CA GLU A 141 -3.98 14.80 11.16
C GLU A 141 -2.68 15.55 10.81
N ALA A 142 -1.67 15.47 11.68
CA ALA A 142 -0.35 16.05 11.40
C ALA A 142 0.32 15.47 10.13
N LEU A 143 0.17 14.16 9.89
CA LEU A 143 0.63 13.53 8.66
C LEU A 143 -0.08 14.10 7.43
N TRP A 144 -1.40 14.22 7.48
CA TRP A 144 -2.17 14.72 6.34
C TRP A 144 -1.87 16.17 6.05
N ASP A 145 -1.74 17.03 7.05
CA ASP A 145 -1.37 18.43 6.90
C ASP A 145 0.02 18.58 6.27
N MET A 146 0.97 17.75 6.69
CA MET A 146 2.30 17.71 6.08
C MET A 146 2.23 17.27 4.60
N LEU A 147 1.46 16.22 4.27
CA LEU A 147 1.35 15.73 2.90
C LEU A 147 0.63 16.72 1.98
N GLU A 148 -0.31 17.49 2.52
CA GLU A 148 -1.00 18.55 1.78
C GLU A 148 -0.06 19.72 1.47
N ALA A 149 0.78 20.12 2.44
CA ALA A 149 1.67 21.26 2.34
C ALA A 149 2.96 20.99 1.58
N GLU A 150 3.47 19.74 1.58
CA GLU A 150 4.74 19.40 0.92
C GLU A 150 4.62 19.47 -0.61
N SER A 151 5.47 20.27 -1.25
CA SER A 151 5.46 20.48 -2.69
C SER A 151 6.19 19.39 -3.49
N GLU A 152 7.27 18.83 -2.89
CA GLU A 152 8.14 17.88 -3.55
C GLU A 152 7.58 16.46 -3.48
N ALA A 153 7.17 15.92 -4.63
CA ALA A 153 6.49 14.62 -4.72
C ALA A 153 7.31 13.45 -4.13
N CYS A 154 8.64 13.43 -4.37
CA CYS A 154 9.52 12.40 -3.81
C CYS A 154 9.63 12.49 -2.29
N VAL A 155 9.74 13.70 -1.74
CA VAL A 155 9.77 13.94 -0.28
C VAL A 155 8.45 13.51 0.32
N ARG A 156 7.35 13.95 -0.25
CA ARG A 156 5.99 13.58 0.14
C ARG A 156 5.79 12.06 0.15
N ALA A 157 6.24 11.38 -0.91
CA ALA A 157 6.08 9.92 -1.03
C ALA A 157 6.89 9.15 0.01
N VAL A 158 8.16 9.50 0.22
CA VAL A 158 9.04 8.84 1.20
C VAL A 158 8.55 9.08 2.62
N LEU A 159 8.26 10.33 2.98
CA LEU A 159 7.77 10.67 4.32
C LEU A 159 6.36 10.12 4.57
N GLY A 160 5.46 10.22 3.58
CA GLY A 160 4.11 9.69 3.68
C GLY A 160 4.10 8.18 3.90
N HIS A 161 4.88 7.43 3.11
CA HIS A 161 5.04 6.01 3.31
C HIS A 161 5.59 5.66 4.70
N HIS A 162 6.71 6.28 5.08
CA HIS A 162 7.35 6.02 6.37
C HIS A 162 6.44 6.35 7.54
N LEU A 163 5.90 7.57 7.59
CA LEU A 163 5.11 8.03 8.73
C LEU A 163 3.78 7.28 8.85
N PHE A 164 3.14 6.91 7.75
CA PHE A 164 1.94 6.08 7.80
C PHE A 164 2.24 4.70 8.42
N VAL A 165 3.32 4.04 7.99
CA VAL A 165 3.75 2.75 8.55
C VAL A 165 4.24 2.90 10.00
N PHE A 166 4.86 4.02 10.36
CA PHE A 166 5.28 4.36 11.71
C PHE A 166 4.09 4.53 12.67
N ILE A 167 3.08 5.30 12.28
CA ILE A 167 1.84 5.50 13.05
C ILE A 167 1.09 4.19 13.20
N HIS A 168 1.08 3.36 12.15
CA HIS A 168 0.48 2.04 12.11
C HIS A 168 -1.00 2.04 12.51
N PRO A 169 -1.86 2.77 11.77
CA PRO A 169 -3.21 3.09 12.25
C PRO A 169 -4.19 1.92 12.23
N TYR A 170 -3.94 0.87 11.46
CA TYR A 170 -4.82 -0.28 11.31
C TYR A 170 -4.29 -1.52 12.05
N HIS A 171 -5.15 -2.50 12.29
CA HIS A 171 -4.74 -3.78 12.88
C HIS A 171 -3.88 -4.61 11.93
N ASP A 172 -4.16 -4.57 10.63
CA ASP A 172 -3.39 -5.21 9.55
C ASP A 172 -3.44 -4.32 8.30
N GLY A 173 -2.65 -4.65 7.28
CA GLY A 173 -2.69 -3.97 5.98
C GLY A 173 -1.92 -2.64 5.91
N ASN A 174 -1.30 -2.17 7.00
CA ASN A 174 -0.57 -0.89 7.01
C ASN A 174 0.55 -0.83 5.96
N GLY A 175 1.27 -1.93 5.75
CA GLY A 175 2.31 -2.01 4.73
C GLY A 175 1.75 -1.88 3.31
N ARG A 176 0.65 -2.57 3.01
CA ARG A 176 -0.03 -2.52 1.69
C ARG A 176 -0.58 -1.13 1.40
N ILE A 177 -1.31 -0.54 2.35
CA ILE A 177 -1.83 0.83 2.23
C ILE A 177 -0.67 1.84 2.13
N GLY A 178 0.41 1.68 2.92
CA GLY A 178 1.59 2.53 2.83
C GLY A 178 2.24 2.52 1.44
N ARG A 179 2.31 1.35 0.78
CA ARG A 179 2.83 1.25 -0.60
C ARG A 179 1.88 1.88 -1.63
N PHE A 180 0.57 1.75 -1.47
CA PHE A 180 -0.41 2.45 -2.31
C PHE A 180 -0.31 3.97 -2.14
N LEU A 181 -0.21 4.43 -0.90
CA LEU A 181 -0.02 5.84 -0.56
C LEU A 181 1.26 6.40 -1.21
N MET A 182 2.39 5.70 -1.07
CA MET A 182 3.65 6.07 -1.71
C MET A 182 3.49 6.25 -3.23
N ASN A 183 2.88 5.28 -3.90
CA ASN A 183 2.70 5.32 -5.35
C ASN A 183 1.73 6.43 -5.80
N THR A 184 0.66 6.67 -5.06
CA THR A 184 -0.26 7.79 -5.33
C THR A 184 0.45 9.14 -5.20
N LEU A 185 1.32 9.30 -4.20
CA LEU A 185 2.10 10.51 -4.01
C LEU A 185 3.21 10.67 -5.07
N LEU A 186 3.85 9.58 -5.50
CA LEU A 186 4.82 9.59 -6.61
C LEU A 186 4.16 10.04 -7.93
N ALA A 187 2.93 9.59 -8.19
CA ALA A 187 2.19 9.97 -9.39
C ALA A 187 1.99 11.48 -9.53
N SER A 188 1.90 12.23 -8.42
CA SER A 188 1.76 13.69 -8.43
C SER A 188 2.96 14.42 -9.05
N GLY A 189 4.14 13.81 -9.01
CA GLY A 189 5.36 14.28 -9.65
C GLY A 189 5.62 13.67 -11.03
N GLY A 190 4.70 12.83 -11.53
CA GLY A 190 4.88 12.08 -12.77
C GLY A 190 5.89 10.93 -12.68
N TYR A 191 6.26 10.53 -11.46
CA TYR A 191 7.14 9.38 -11.23
C TYR A 191 6.39 8.07 -11.48
N PRO A 192 7.11 7.03 -11.96
CA PRO A 192 6.49 5.76 -12.30
C PRO A 192 5.97 5.01 -11.06
N TRP A 193 5.00 4.12 -11.27
CA TRP A 193 4.59 3.15 -10.25
C TRP A 193 5.79 2.29 -9.83
N THR A 194 6.13 2.32 -8.55
CA THR A 194 7.30 1.67 -7.97
C THR A 194 6.90 0.42 -7.22
N VAL A 195 7.39 -0.73 -7.67
CA VAL A 195 7.18 -2.03 -7.03
C VAL A 195 8.29 -2.29 -6.02
N ILE A 196 7.94 -2.51 -4.76
CA ILE A 196 8.88 -3.00 -3.75
C ILE A 196 9.02 -4.51 -3.92
N ARG A 197 10.17 -4.98 -4.41
CA ARG A 197 10.38 -6.39 -4.76
C ARG A 197 10.53 -7.27 -3.52
N MET A 198 9.87 -8.43 -3.52
CA MET A 198 9.98 -9.44 -2.45
C MET A 198 11.43 -9.92 -2.27
N SER A 199 12.20 -10.04 -3.35
CA SER A 199 13.63 -10.40 -3.30
C SER A 199 14.49 -9.40 -2.50
N ARG A 200 14.00 -8.19 -2.30
CA ARG A 200 14.67 -7.12 -1.52
C ARG A 200 13.97 -6.81 -0.19
N ARG A 201 13.05 -7.66 0.23
CA ARG A 201 12.27 -7.48 1.46
C ARG A 201 13.14 -7.17 2.68
N ASP A 202 14.24 -7.89 2.88
CA ASP A 202 15.11 -7.70 4.05
C ASP A 202 15.78 -6.32 4.04
N ALA A 203 16.19 -5.82 2.88
CA ALA A 203 16.74 -4.47 2.75
C ALA A 203 15.67 -3.40 3.02
N TYR A 204 14.46 -3.61 2.52
CA TYR A 204 13.31 -2.76 2.78
C TYR A 204 12.97 -2.68 4.28
N MET A 205 12.87 -3.83 4.96
CA MET A 205 12.58 -3.87 6.40
C MET A 205 13.69 -3.21 7.24
N LYS A 206 14.96 -3.41 6.86
CA LYS A 206 16.10 -2.73 7.52
C LYS A 206 16.05 -1.21 7.35
N ALA A 207 15.65 -0.73 6.17
CA ALA A 207 15.52 0.70 5.90
C ALA A 207 14.36 1.33 6.70
N LEU A 208 13.21 0.64 6.77
CA LEU A 208 12.09 1.05 7.64
C LEU A 208 12.49 1.07 9.13
N GLU A 209 13.20 0.05 9.60
CA GLU A 209 13.68 -0.03 10.98
C GLU A 209 14.65 1.11 11.30
N ALA A 210 15.58 1.42 10.40
CA ALA A 210 16.49 2.56 10.56
C ALA A 210 15.74 3.90 10.67
N ALA A 211 14.72 4.08 9.86
CA ALA A 211 13.87 5.27 9.91
C ALA A 211 13.04 5.33 11.20
N SER A 212 12.40 4.22 11.58
CA SER A 212 11.45 4.19 12.71
C SER A 212 12.13 4.20 14.07
N VAL A 213 13.29 3.54 14.22
CA VAL A 213 13.96 3.38 15.52
C VAL A 213 15.10 4.37 15.71
N LYS A 214 15.80 4.72 14.62
CA LYS A 214 17.00 5.59 14.67
C LYS A 214 16.78 6.99 14.12
N GLY A 215 15.59 7.28 13.56
CA GLY A 215 15.31 8.55 12.89
C GLY A 215 16.12 8.77 11.60
N GLN A 216 16.64 7.70 10.98
CA GLN A 216 17.48 7.75 9.78
C GLN A 216 16.64 7.47 8.54
N ILE A 217 16.07 8.50 7.93
CA ILE A 217 15.21 8.36 6.74
C ILE A 217 15.98 8.08 5.44
N THR A 218 17.24 8.48 5.35
CA THR A 218 18.08 8.36 4.14
C THR A 218 18.13 6.93 3.58
N PRO A 219 18.35 5.87 4.38
CA PRO A 219 18.35 4.50 3.84
C PRO A 219 17.04 4.11 3.15
N LEU A 220 15.89 4.59 3.65
CA LEU A 220 14.60 4.31 3.03
C LEU A 220 14.42 5.11 1.74
N ALA A 221 14.82 6.38 1.71
CA ALA A 221 14.78 7.20 0.52
C ALA A 221 15.66 6.61 -0.61
N GLU A 222 16.87 6.20 -0.28
CA GLU A 222 17.80 5.55 -1.23
C GLU A 222 17.25 4.21 -1.74
N PHE A 223 16.65 3.41 -0.85
CA PHE A 223 16.01 2.16 -1.22
C PHE A 223 14.86 2.37 -2.21
N ILE A 224 13.92 3.28 -1.91
CA ILE A 224 12.80 3.61 -2.81
C ILE A 224 13.31 4.14 -4.15
N ALA A 225 14.30 5.04 -4.14
CA ALA A 225 14.89 5.58 -5.35
C ALA A 225 15.58 4.50 -6.21
N GLN A 226 16.16 3.47 -5.58
CA GLN A 226 16.74 2.34 -6.30
C GLN A 226 15.66 1.45 -6.92
N GLU A 227 14.59 1.10 -6.18
CA GLU A 227 13.47 0.34 -6.71
C GLU A 227 12.80 1.07 -7.89
N MET A 228 12.67 2.39 -7.79
CA MET A 228 12.13 3.22 -8.86
C MET A 228 12.97 3.14 -10.15
N ARG A 229 14.31 3.20 -10.03
CA ARG A 229 15.22 3.13 -11.20
C ARG A 229 15.26 1.74 -11.81
N GLU A 230 15.37 0.69 -10.99
CA GLU A 230 15.51 -0.69 -11.46
C GLU A 230 14.18 -1.29 -11.98
N GLY A 231 13.04 -0.75 -11.57
CA GLY A 231 11.73 -1.13 -12.11
C GLY A 231 11.50 -0.67 -13.56
N PHE A 232 12.36 0.21 -14.07
CA PHE A 232 12.38 0.67 -15.46
C PHE A 232 13.75 0.40 -16.04
N PRO A 233 14.00 -0.78 -16.64
CA PRO A 233 15.19 -0.98 -17.44
C PRO A 233 15.21 0.11 -18.52
N GLU A 234 16.33 0.82 -18.62
CA GLU A 234 16.57 1.78 -19.70
C GLU A 234 16.24 1.11 -21.03
N ARG A 235 15.41 1.79 -21.84
CA ARG A 235 15.08 1.34 -23.19
C ARG A 235 16.27 1.55 -24.12
#